data_49562cb7b868e7bf972bb3f35e1384dd
#
_entry.id   49562cb7b868e7bf972bb3f35e1384dd
#
_cell.length_a   1.000
_cell.length_b   1.000
_cell.length_c   1.000
_cell.angle_alpha   90.00
_cell.angle_beta   90.00
_cell.angle_gamma   90.00
#
_symmetry.space_group_name_H-M   'P 1'
#
loop_
_entity.id
_entity.type
_entity.pdbx_description
1 polymer ?
#
loop_
_entity_poly.entity_id
_entity_poly.type
_entity_poly.pdbx_seq_one_letter_code
_entity_poly.pdbx_strand_id
1 'polypeptide(L)'
;MSAVPESLHVVCPHCHTTNRIKRDDLGAAPTCGQCHQALFTGMPLALDEAGFERHVSRSHLPILVDFWAPWCGPCRMMAPQFEAAARQLEPDVQLVKVNTEEAQALGAKLGIRSIPTLSLFVGGREVARQAGAMGAAEIVRWTQSRLA
;
A
#
# COMPACT_ATOMS: atom_id res chain seq x y z
N MET A 1 7.39 26.74 -6.24
CA MET A 1 6.22 25.87 -6.35
C MET A 1 6.59 24.65 -7.16
N SER A 2 6.49 23.48 -6.55
CA SER A 2 6.83 22.24 -7.26
C SER A 2 5.70 21.85 -8.21
N ALA A 3 6.05 21.50 -9.43
CA ALA A 3 5.08 21.00 -10.39
C ALA A 3 4.65 19.58 -10.02
N VAL A 4 3.36 19.29 -10.10
CA VAL A 4 2.84 17.94 -9.96
C VAL A 4 3.17 17.20 -11.26
N PRO A 5 3.83 16.04 -11.21
CA PRO A 5 4.14 15.28 -12.41
C PRO A 5 2.88 14.91 -13.18
N GLU A 6 2.92 15.03 -14.50
CA GLU A 6 1.80 14.62 -15.36
C GLU A 6 1.65 13.12 -15.41
N SER A 7 2.74 12.37 -15.20
CA SER A 7 2.74 10.92 -15.22
C SER A 7 3.34 10.37 -13.95
N LEU A 8 2.84 9.20 -13.54
CA LEU A 8 3.29 8.49 -12.37
C LEU A 8 3.70 7.07 -12.76
N HIS A 9 4.68 6.54 -12.05
CA HIS A 9 4.99 5.12 -12.12
C HIS A 9 4.09 4.36 -11.16
N VAL A 10 3.37 3.38 -11.67
CA VAL A 10 2.48 2.51 -10.91
C VAL A 10 2.89 1.07 -11.17
N VAL A 11 3.21 0.34 -10.11
CA VAL A 11 3.63 -1.05 -10.22
C VAL A 11 2.40 -1.94 -10.27
N CYS A 12 2.34 -2.82 -11.28
CA CYS A 12 1.21 -3.73 -11.45
C CYS A 12 1.11 -4.70 -10.26
N PRO A 13 -0.09 -4.84 -9.65
CA PRO A 13 -0.27 -5.78 -8.54
C PRO A 13 -0.21 -7.25 -8.97
N HIS A 14 -0.29 -7.53 -10.27
CA HIS A 14 -0.33 -8.90 -10.79
C HIS A 14 1.04 -9.38 -11.30
N CYS A 15 1.70 -8.59 -12.16
CA CYS A 15 2.97 -8.98 -12.78
C CYS A 15 4.18 -8.16 -12.32
N HIS A 16 3.96 -7.16 -11.49
CA HIS A 16 5.00 -6.28 -10.92
C HIS A 16 5.75 -5.42 -11.95
N THR A 17 5.23 -5.31 -13.15
CA THR A 17 5.77 -4.39 -14.15
C THR A 17 5.49 -2.95 -13.73
N THR A 18 6.48 -2.08 -13.89
CA THR A 18 6.29 -0.65 -13.65
C THR A 18 5.62 -0.03 -14.86
N ASN A 19 4.45 0.58 -14.65
CA ASN A 19 3.67 1.25 -15.69
C ASN A 19 3.79 2.76 -15.54
N ARG A 20 3.78 3.46 -16.65
CA ARG A 20 3.71 4.92 -16.66
C ARG A 20 2.28 5.34 -16.97
N ILE A 21 1.59 5.93 -15.99
CA ILE A 21 0.19 6.32 -16.10
C ILE A 21 0.08 7.83 -15.96
N LYS A 22 -0.68 8.45 -16.84
CA LYS A 22 -0.98 9.89 -16.69
C LYS A 22 -1.82 10.08 -15.44
N ARG A 23 -1.51 11.14 -14.69
CA ARG A 23 -2.24 11.45 -13.45
C ARG A 23 -3.75 11.53 -13.71
N ASP A 24 -4.16 12.13 -14.80
CA ASP A 24 -5.58 12.28 -15.16
C ASP A 24 -6.26 10.94 -15.46
N ASP A 25 -5.49 9.91 -15.77
CA ASP A 25 -6.00 8.58 -16.12
C ASP A 25 -6.07 7.62 -14.94
N LEU A 26 -5.59 8.02 -13.75
CA LEU A 26 -5.60 7.15 -12.57
C LEU A 26 -7.00 6.66 -12.22
N GLY A 27 -8.00 7.54 -12.30
CA GLY A 27 -9.40 7.20 -12.02
C GLY A 27 -10.16 6.54 -13.16
N ALA A 28 -9.49 6.32 -14.30
CA ALA A 28 -10.13 5.79 -15.52
C ALA A 28 -9.92 4.28 -15.68
N ALA A 29 -9.74 3.56 -14.57
CA ALA A 29 -9.53 2.11 -14.53
C ALA A 29 -8.38 1.67 -15.46
N PRO A 30 -7.16 2.19 -15.26
CA PRO A 30 -6.04 1.85 -16.14
C PRO A 30 -5.64 0.38 -16.00
N THR A 31 -5.12 -0.19 -17.09
CA THR A 31 -4.64 -1.56 -17.14
C THR A 31 -3.13 -1.61 -17.34
N CYS A 32 -2.51 -2.71 -16.91
CA CYS A 32 -1.08 -2.92 -17.12
C CYS A 32 -0.75 -3.11 -18.60
N GLY A 33 0.25 -2.40 -19.09
CA GLY A 33 0.69 -2.53 -20.47
C GLY A 33 1.32 -3.88 -20.80
N GLN A 34 1.75 -4.63 -19.78
CA GLN A 34 2.38 -5.93 -19.97
C GLN A 34 1.38 -7.10 -19.85
N CYS A 35 0.62 -7.17 -18.74
CA CYS A 35 -0.29 -8.29 -18.49
C CYS A 35 -1.76 -7.95 -18.77
N HIS A 36 -2.09 -6.71 -19.03
CA HIS A 36 -3.42 -6.21 -19.39
C HIS A 36 -4.48 -6.32 -18.28
N GLN A 37 -4.07 -6.65 -17.04
CA GLN A 37 -4.98 -6.68 -15.91
C GLN A 37 -5.09 -5.30 -15.26
N ALA A 38 -6.18 -5.09 -14.49
CA ALA A 38 -6.40 -3.81 -13.82
C ALA A 38 -5.28 -3.48 -12.84
N LEU A 39 -4.84 -2.22 -12.85
CA LEU A 39 -3.81 -1.75 -11.91
C LEU A 39 -4.38 -1.49 -10.51
N PHE A 40 -5.67 -1.17 -10.41
CA PHE A 40 -6.35 -0.94 -9.14
C PHE A 40 -7.53 -1.88 -9.02
N THR A 41 -7.50 -2.73 -8.00
CA THR A 41 -8.49 -3.80 -7.82
C THR A 41 -9.51 -3.50 -6.73
N GLY A 42 -9.30 -2.42 -5.97
CA GLY A 42 -10.10 -2.11 -4.79
C GLY A 42 -9.78 -3.00 -3.59
N MET A 43 -8.75 -3.83 -3.68
CA MET A 43 -8.36 -4.76 -2.63
C MET A 43 -6.90 -4.56 -2.25
N PRO A 44 -6.54 -4.76 -0.96
CA PRO A 44 -5.14 -4.77 -0.56
C PRO A 44 -4.37 -5.88 -1.27
N LEU A 45 -3.11 -5.59 -1.58
CA LEU A 45 -2.22 -6.53 -2.26
C LEU A 45 -1.31 -7.22 -1.24
N ALA A 46 -1.36 -8.55 -1.18
CA ALA A 46 -0.46 -9.32 -0.33
C ALA A 46 0.90 -9.45 -1.03
N LEU A 47 1.96 -9.01 -0.35
CA LEU A 47 3.32 -9.04 -0.89
C LEU A 47 4.26 -9.76 0.06
N ASP A 48 5.22 -10.48 -0.52
CA ASP A 48 6.39 -10.97 0.20
C ASP A 48 7.46 -9.87 0.27
N GLU A 49 8.62 -10.17 0.82
CA GLU A 49 9.69 -9.18 0.96
C GLU A 49 10.13 -8.63 -0.39
N ALA A 50 10.32 -9.49 -1.38
CA ALA A 50 10.76 -9.08 -2.71
C ALA A 50 9.71 -8.18 -3.39
N GLY A 51 8.44 -8.55 -3.28
CA GLY A 51 7.34 -7.75 -3.82
C GLY A 51 7.23 -6.40 -3.12
N PHE A 52 7.36 -6.38 -1.80
CA PHE A 52 7.38 -5.14 -1.03
C PHE A 52 8.48 -4.21 -1.51
N GLU A 53 9.72 -4.70 -1.61
CA GLU A 53 10.85 -3.90 -2.06
C GLU A 53 10.61 -3.32 -3.45
N ARG A 54 10.08 -4.13 -4.35
CA ARG A 54 9.80 -3.71 -5.72
C ARG A 54 8.76 -2.60 -5.79
N HIS A 55 7.63 -2.78 -5.09
CA HIS A 55 6.55 -1.80 -5.10
C HIS A 55 6.97 -0.48 -4.43
N VAL A 56 7.56 -0.56 -3.26
CA VAL A 56 7.96 0.61 -2.48
C VAL A 56 9.03 1.43 -3.21
N SER A 57 10.01 0.75 -3.84
CA SER A 57 11.11 1.44 -4.50
C SER A 57 10.74 2.05 -5.86
N ARG A 58 9.74 1.50 -6.55
CA ARG A 58 9.40 1.88 -7.92
C ARG A 58 8.13 2.69 -8.07
N SER A 59 7.20 2.58 -7.12
CA SER A 59 5.93 3.28 -7.20
C SER A 59 6.08 4.75 -6.86
N HIS A 60 5.40 5.62 -7.63
CA HIS A 60 5.26 7.03 -7.29
C HIS A 60 4.01 7.31 -6.44
N LEU A 61 3.12 6.32 -6.34
CA LEU A 61 1.96 6.44 -5.44
C LEU A 61 2.40 6.17 -4.01
N PRO A 62 1.76 6.84 -3.02
CA PRO A 62 1.92 6.44 -1.64
C PRO A 62 1.48 4.99 -1.45
N ILE A 63 2.18 4.25 -0.60
CA ILE A 63 1.85 2.86 -0.30
C ILE A 63 1.61 2.73 1.19
N LEU A 64 0.41 2.29 1.57
CA LEU A 64 0.04 2.02 2.95
C LEU A 64 0.16 0.52 3.20
N VAL A 65 1.03 0.15 4.13
CA VAL A 65 1.34 -1.25 4.41
C VAL A 65 0.76 -1.65 5.76
N ASP A 66 0.05 -2.77 5.78
CA ASP A 66 -0.40 -3.44 7.00
C ASP A 66 0.56 -4.60 7.31
N PHE A 67 1.36 -4.45 8.35
CA PHE A 67 2.19 -5.53 8.86
C PHE A 67 1.36 -6.34 9.86
N TRP A 68 1.17 -7.62 9.56
CA TRP A 68 0.24 -8.49 10.27
C TRP A 68 0.78 -9.91 10.41
N ALA A 69 0.06 -10.76 11.13
CA ALA A 69 0.35 -12.20 11.19
C ALA A 69 -0.98 -12.97 11.30
N PRO A 70 -1.05 -14.21 10.78
CA PRO A 70 -2.29 -14.99 10.77
C PRO A 70 -2.86 -15.32 12.16
N TRP A 71 -1.99 -15.44 13.16
CA TRP A 71 -2.39 -15.78 14.54
C TRP A 71 -2.85 -14.57 15.36
N CYS A 72 -2.68 -13.38 14.82
CA CYS A 72 -2.95 -12.13 15.53
C CYS A 72 -4.43 -11.78 15.47
N GLY A 73 -5.13 -11.81 16.61
CA GLY A 73 -6.56 -11.49 16.69
C GLY A 73 -6.88 -10.08 16.20
N PRO A 74 -6.24 -9.03 16.75
CA PRO A 74 -6.48 -7.65 16.28
C PRO A 74 -6.20 -7.47 14.79
N CYS A 75 -5.21 -8.17 14.23
CA CYS A 75 -4.91 -8.13 12.79
C CYS A 75 -6.09 -8.66 11.97
N ARG A 76 -6.68 -9.78 12.42
CA ARG A 76 -7.83 -10.36 11.73
C ARG A 76 -9.07 -9.48 11.84
N MET A 77 -9.25 -8.81 12.98
CA MET A 77 -10.34 -7.86 13.16
C MET A 77 -10.20 -6.65 12.25
N MET A 78 -8.96 -6.20 12.03
CA MET A 78 -8.69 -5.06 11.15
C MET A 78 -8.79 -5.40 9.66
N ALA A 79 -8.60 -6.66 9.28
CA ALA A 79 -8.55 -7.04 7.86
C ALA A 79 -9.73 -6.52 7.03
N PRO A 80 -11.01 -6.71 7.44
CA PRO A 80 -12.12 -6.16 6.66
C PRO A 80 -12.15 -4.62 6.66
N GLN A 81 -11.64 -3.99 7.70
CA GLN A 81 -11.54 -2.53 7.76
C GLN A 81 -10.49 -2.00 6.79
N PHE A 82 -9.36 -2.69 6.70
CA PHE A 82 -8.30 -2.35 5.76
C PHE A 82 -8.77 -2.53 4.30
N GLU A 83 -9.53 -3.59 4.04
CA GLU A 83 -10.14 -3.80 2.72
C GLU A 83 -11.12 -2.68 2.36
N ALA A 84 -11.95 -2.26 3.31
CA ALA A 84 -12.89 -1.15 3.09
C ALA A 84 -12.13 0.16 2.83
N ALA A 85 -11.04 0.40 3.55
CA ALA A 85 -10.21 1.58 3.34
C ALA A 85 -9.57 1.58 1.93
N ALA A 86 -9.19 0.41 1.41
CA ALA A 86 -8.62 0.30 0.07
C ALA A 86 -9.57 0.83 -0.99
N ARG A 87 -10.84 0.52 -0.89
CA ARG A 87 -11.85 1.00 -1.85
C ARG A 87 -12.01 2.51 -1.82
N GLN A 88 -11.72 3.15 -0.69
CA GLN A 88 -11.82 4.60 -0.55
C GLN A 88 -10.53 5.33 -0.92
N LEU A 89 -9.37 4.70 -0.69
CA LEU A 89 -8.07 5.34 -0.90
C LEU A 89 -7.51 5.15 -2.31
N GLU A 90 -7.83 4.04 -2.98
CA GLU A 90 -7.42 3.86 -4.37
C GLU A 90 -8.20 4.81 -5.28
N PRO A 91 -7.61 5.31 -6.36
CA PRO A 91 -6.28 5.01 -6.87
C PRO A 91 -5.16 5.92 -6.33
N ASP A 92 -5.46 6.79 -5.39
CA ASP A 92 -4.49 7.78 -4.88
C ASP A 92 -3.44 7.16 -3.96
N VAL A 93 -3.81 6.07 -3.27
CA VAL A 93 -2.94 5.31 -2.36
C VAL A 93 -3.13 3.83 -2.65
N GLN A 94 -2.04 3.09 -2.72
CA GLN A 94 -2.11 1.64 -2.87
C GLN A 94 -1.95 0.98 -1.51
N LEU A 95 -2.83 0.01 -1.19
CA LEU A 95 -2.79 -0.70 0.08
C LEU A 95 -2.17 -2.08 -0.09
N VAL A 96 -1.26 -2.41 0.82
CA VAL A 96 -0.43 -3.61 0.76
C VAL A 96 -0.46 -4.31 2.12
N LYS A 97 -0.45 -5.63 2.11
CA LYS A 97 -0.35 -6.45 3.33
C LYS A 97 0.95 -7.24 3.29
N VAL A 98 1.67 -7.22 4.41
CA VAL A 98 2.90 -8.02 4.57
C VAL A 98 2.74 -8.90 5.80
N ASN A 99 2.78 -10.22 5.59
CA ASN A 99 2.76 -11.20 6.68
C ASN A 99 4.15 -11.26 7.30
N THR A 100 4.27 -10.81 8.55
CA THR A 100 5.56 -10.73 9.23
C THR A 100 6.18 -12.09 9.54
N GLU A 101 5.40 -13.15 9.54
CA GLU A 101 5.95 -14.49 9.69
C GLU A 101 6.67 -14.96 8.44
N GLU A 102 6.16 -14.61 7.27
CA GLU A 102 6.80 -14.94 5.99
C GLU A 102 7.94 -13.98 5.67
N ALA A 103 7.84 -12.72 6.13
CA ALA A 103 8.83 -11.67 5.87
C ALA A 103 9.51 -11.23 7.16
N GLN A 104 10.08 -12.18 7.91
CA GLN A 104 10.69 -11.90 9.22
C GLN A 104 11.86 -10.92 9.13
N ALA A 105 12.71 -11.07 8.12
CA ALA A 105 13.85 -10.19 7.93
C ALA A 105 13.41 -8.75 7.67
N LEU A 106 12.35 -8.55 6.90
CA LEU A 106 11.80 -7.23 6.63
C LEU A 106 11.23 -6.60 7.89
N GLY A 107 10.47 -7.37 8.68
CA GLY A 107 9.92 -6.89 9.95
C GLY A 107 11.01 -6.44 10.91
N ALA A 108 12.09 -7.22 11.00
CA ALA A 108 13.24 -6.88 11.83
C ALA A 108 13.95 -5.62 11.31
N LYS A 109 14.18 -5.53 10.01
CA LYS A 109 14.84 -4.40 9.37
C LYS A 109 14.08 -3.09 9.61
N LEU A 110 12.75 -3.13 9.54
CA LEU A 110 11.91 -1.96 9.75
C LEU A 110 11.57 -1.72 11.22
N GLY A 111 11.98 -2.61 12.11
CA GLY A 111 11.73 -2.47 13.54
C GLY A 111 10.25 -2.62 13.89
N ILE A 112 9.54 -3.52 13.21
CA ILE A 112 8.12 -3.80 13.51
C ILE A 112 8.08 -4.63 14.80
N ARG A 113 7.61 -4.02 15.90
CA ARG A 113 7.59 -4.65 17.21
C ARG A 113 6.21 -5.07 17.67
N SER A 114 5.18 -4.52 17.08
CA SER A 114 3.80 -4.84 17.40
C SER A 114 3.00 -4.96 16.11
N ILE A 115 1.96 -5.77 16.14
CA ILE A 115 1.08 -5.97 14.99
C ILE A 115 -0.38 -5.89 15.47
N PRO A 116 -1.31 -5.36 14.67
CA PRO A 116 -1.04 -4.76 13.36
C PRO A 116 -0.32 -3.43 13.49
N THR A 117 0.53 -3.11 12.52
CA THR A 117 1.14 -1.79 12.39
C THR A 117 0.93 -1.31 10.96
N LEU A 118 0.41 -0.10 10.83
CA LEU A 118 0.29 0.58 9.54
C LEU A 118 1.53 1.45 9.33
N SER A 119 2.10 1.34 8.14
CA SER A 119 3.27 2.12 7.76
C SER A 119 3.05 2.72 6.39
N LEU A 120 3.23 4.03 6.28
CA LEU A 120 2.99 4.77 5.03
C LEU A 120 4.33 5.11 4.39
N PHE A 121 4.48 4.70 3.12
CA PHE A 121 5.69 4.94 2.33
C PHE A 121 5.38 5.91 1.20
N VAL A 122 6.25 6.89 1.02
CA VAL A 122 6.19 7.84 -0.10
C VAL A 122 7.59 7.99 -0.67
N GLY A 123 7.73 7.76 -1.98
CA GLY A 123 9.02 7.87 -2.64
C GLY A 123 10.07 6.91 -2.10
N GLY A 124 9.66 5.71 -1.70
CA GLY A 124 10.56 4.69 -1.16
C GLY A 124 10.91 4.86 0.32
N ARG A 125 10.32 5.84 1.01
CA ARG A 125 10.66 6.17 2.40
C ARG A 125 9.42 6.08 3.29
N GLU A 126 9.60 5.52 4.48
CA GLU A 126 8.54 5.50 5.49
C GLU A 126 8.37 6.92 6.05
N VAL A 127 7.17 7.49 5.88
CA VAL A 127 6.87 8.85 6.34
C VAL A 127 6.00 8.89 7.59
N ALA A 128 5.31 7.79 7.91
CA ALA A 128 4.45 7.72 9.09
C ALA A 128 4.21 6.26 9.47
N ARG A 129 3.94 6.04 10.77
CA ARG A 129 3.69 4.70 11.31
C ARG A 129 2.69 4.80 12.45
N GLN A 130 1.75 3.86 12.52
CA GLN A 130 0.75 3.79 13.58
C GLN A 130 0.52 2.34 13.96
N ALA A 131 0.76 2.01 15.23
CA ALA A 131 0.49 0.68 15.77
C ALA A 131 -0.95 0.58 16.26
N GLY A 132 -1.51 -0.63 16.20
CA GLY A 132 -2.83 -0.94 16.72
C GLY A 132 -3.92 -1.00 15.67
N ALA A 133 -5.00 -1.73 15.99
CA ALA A 133 -6.12 -1.90 15.08
C ALA A 133 -6.93 -0.61 14.97
N MET A 134 -7.38 -0.29 13.75
CA MET A 134 -8.20 0.89 13.46
C MET A 134 -9.36 0.50 12.56
N GLY A 135 -10.47 1.25 12.66
CA GLY A 135 -11.59 1.11 11.73
C GLY A 135 -11.29 1.75 10.39
N ALA A 136 -12.10 1.43 9.38
CA ALA A 136 -11.89 1.93 8.02
C ALA A 136 -11.82 3.45 7.94
N ALA A 137 -12.77 4.16 8.58
CA ALA A 137 -12.78 5.62 8.57
C ALA A 137 -11.53 6.22 9.23
N GLU A 138 -11.04 5.60 10.30
CA GLU A 138 -9.82 6.04 10.96
C GLU A 138 -8.60 5.84 10.07
N ILE A 139 -8.51 4.70 9.39
CA ILE A 139 -7.42 4.39 8.46
C ILE A 139 -7.38 5.44 7.36
N VAL A 140 -8.53 5.75 6.76
CA VAL A 140 -8.62 6.75 5.69
C VAL A 140 -8.20 8.14 6.20
N ARG A 141 -8.74 8.58 7.33
CA ARG A 141 -8.41 9.89 7.89
C ARG A 141 -6.93 10.00 8.26
N TRP A 142 -6.41 8.95 8.91
CA TRP A 142 -5.00 8.94 9.30
C TRP A 142 -4.10 9.05 8.06
N THR A 143 -4.36 8.24 7.05
CA THR A 143 -3.57 8.24 5.82
C THR A 143 -3.61 9.60 5.14
N GLN A 144 -4.81 10.16 4.95
CA GLN A 144 -4.97 11.46 4.31
C GLN A 144 -4.28 12.57 5.08
N SER A 145 -4.33 12.53 6.42
CA SER A 145 -3.69 13.54 7.26
C SER A 145 -2.16 13.51 7.14
N ARG A 146 -1.58 12.35 6.84
CA ARG A 146 -0.12 12.20 6.69
C ARG A 146 0.36 12.56 5.28
N LEU A 147 -0.55 12.66 4.33
CA LEU A 147 -0.24 13.03 2.95
C LEU A 147 -0.53 14.50 2.65
N ALA A 148 -1.23 15.17 3.55
CA ALA A 148 -1.58 16.58 3.37
C ALA A 148 -0.37 17.50 3.48
#